data_8a6cc7a9e3a2ea63bbcc1d6d2fd9e6ac
#
_entry.id   8a6cc7a9e3a2ea63bbcc1d6d2fd9e6ac
#
_cell.length_a   1.000
_cell.length_b   1.000
_cell.length_c   1.000
_cell.angle_alpha   90.00
_cell.angle_beta   90.00
_cell.angle_gamma   90.00
#
_symmetry.space_group_name_H-M   'P 1'
#
loop_
_entity.id
_entity.type
_entity.pdbx_description
1 polymer ?
#
loop_
_entity_poly.entity_id
_entity_poly.type
_entity_poly.pdbx_seq_one_letter_code
_entity_poly.pdbx_strand_id
1 'polypeptide(L)'
;GEKKAEYTMATTTQLMDAKNKVWSDRILEALQIPKKILPEIVPSGTVVGTLQPSICEELGVEPAKVIAITGHDTQSAVVSVPTQEKDFIFISCGTWSLFGTELDGPIIGEKSLECNVSNEGGYGNTTTLLKNIIGLWLAQESRRQWIREGQEYSFGELEQMAQKAEPFQSFIDPDAPEFVPAGNVPERIREFCRRTGQKVPETIGEIM
;
A
#
# COMPACT_ATOMS: atom_id res chain seq x y z
N GLY A 1 27.99 11.79 -1.83
CA GLY A 1 27.48 10.43 -1.99
C GLY A 1 26.78 10.24 -3.32
N GLU A 2 26.54 9.03 -3.71
CA GLU A 2 25.83 8.70 -4.94
C GLU A 2 24.35 9.07 -4.81
N LYS A 3 23.75 9.49 -5.93
CA LYS A 3 22.30 9.80 -6.03
C LYS A 3 21.67 8.81 -6.99
N LYS A 4 20.89 7.87 -6.46
CA LYS A 4 20.19 6.85 -7.23
C LYS A 4 18.71 6.83 -6.80
N ALA A 5 17.81 6.49 -7.72
CA ALA A 5 16.42 6.18 -7.45
C ALA A 5 16.25 4.66 -7.51
N GLU A 6 15.85 4.04 -6.43
CA GLU A 6 15.56 2.61 -6.47
C GLU A 6 14.22 2.39 -7.17
N TYR A 7 14.14 1.33 -7.99
CA TYR A 7 13.06 1.08 -8.93
C TYR A 7 11.67 1.05 -8.27
N THR A 8 11.51 0.36 -7.14
CA THR A 8 10.20 0.25 -6.47
C THR A 8 9.71 1.61 -5.98
N MET A 9 10.61 2.44 -5.43
CA MET A 9 10.30 3.82 -5.04
C MET A 9 10.11 4.73 -6.23
N ALA A 10 10.87 4.56 -7.32
CA ALA A 10 10.73 5.39 -8.51
C ALA A 10 9.33 5.25 -9.13
N THR A 11 8.73 4.05 -9.09
CA THR A 11 7.38 3.80 -9.63
C THR A 11 6.29 4.54 -8.86
N THR A 12 6.43 4.75 -7.56
CA THR A 12 5.42 5.46 -6.75
C THR A 12 5.29 6.94 -7.12
N THR A 13 6.28 7.50 -7.81
CA THR A 13 6.26 8.91 -8.26
C THR A 13 5.24 9.17 -9.37
N GLN A 14 4.77 8.14 -10.07
CA GLN A 14 3.97 8.21 -11.31
C GLN A 14 4.67 8.96 -12.47
N LEU A 15 5.97 9.20 -12.35
CA LEU A 15 6.77 9.85 -13.41
C LEU A 15 7.48 8.86 -14.33
N MET A 16 7.31 7.56 -14.09
CA MET A 16 7.92 6.49 -14.88
C MET A 16 7.02 6.00 -16.01
N ASP A 17 7.66 5.58 -17.09
CA ASP A 17 7.08 4.68 -18.08
C ASP A 17 7.19 3.24 -17.53
N ALA A 18 6.06 2.65 -17.17
CA ALA A 18 6.01 1.32 -16.56
C ALA A 18 6.49 0.20 -17.49
N LYS A 19 6.36 0.37 -18.82
CA LYS A 19 6.82 -0.63 -19.81
C LYS A 19 8.33 -0.58 -20.00
N ASN A 20 8.86 0.64 -20.14
CA ASN A 20 10.29 0.85 -20.44
C ASN A 20 11.14 0.99 -19.18
N LYS A 21 10.52 1.14 -18.00
CA LYS A 21 11.18 1.28 -16.68
C LYS A 21 12.16 2.44 -16.62
N VAL A 22 11.81 3.54 -17.25
CA VAL A 22 12.58 4.79 -17.30
C VAL A 22 11.71 5.98 -16.92
N TRP A 23 12.31 7.11 -16.59
CA TRP A 23 11.58 8.36 -16.44
C TRP A 23 10.87 8.71 -17.75
N SER A 24 9.59 9.02 -17.71
CA SER A 24 8.76 9.31 -18.87
C SER A 24 8.98 10.76 -19.35
N ASP A 25 9.71 10.93 -20.46
CA ASP A 25 9.93 12.26 -21.03
C ASP A 25 8.61 12.97 -21.34
N ARG A 26 7.60 12.24 -21.84
CA ARG A 26 6.27 12.77 -22.12
C ARG A 26 5.58 13.37 -20.88
N ILE A 27 5.67 12.69 -19.72
CA ILE A 27 5.06 13.17 -18.47
C ILE A 27 5.86 14.37 -17.95
N LEU A 28 7.19 14.28 -17.97
CA LEU A 28 8.07 15.34 -17.49
C LEU A 28 7.90 16.62 -18.29
N GLU A 29 7.80 16.54 -19.61
CA GLU A 29 7.53 17.67 -20.48
C GLU A 29 6.15 18.28 -20.20
N ALA A 30 5.10 17.46 -20.12
CA ALA A 30 3.73 17.93 -19.85
C ALA A 30 3.61 18.65 -18.50
N LEU A 31 4.37 18.22 -17.49
CA LEU A 31 4.38 18.80 -16.15
C LEU A 31 5.49 19.85 -15.96
N GLN A 32 6.30 20.11 -16.98
CA GLN A 32 7.45 21.03 -16.93
C GLN A 32 8.46 20.67 -15.84
N ILE A 33 8.65 19.38 -15.57
CA ILE A 33 9.59 18.88 -14.57
C ILE A 33 10.96 18.70 -15.24
N PRO A 34 12.02 19.35 -14.77
CA PRO A 34 13.36 19.21 -15.36
C PRO A 34 13.92 17.81 -15.11
N LYS A 35 14.17 17.03 -16.16
CA LYS A 35 14.71 15.65 -16.03
C LYS A 35 16.01 15.58 -15.22
N LYS A 36 16.83 16.63 -15.23
CA LYS A 36 18.10 16.73 -14.49
C LYS A 36 17.98 16.58 -12.96
N ILE A 37 16.78 16.78 -12.39
CA ILE A 37 16.56 16.61 -10.93
C ILE A 37 16.28 15.16 -10.54
N LEU A 38 15.97 14.32 -11.52
CA LEU A 38 15.68 12.91 -11.30
C LEU A 38 16.94 12.08 -11.46
N PRO A 39 17.34 11.30 -10.43
CA PRO A 39 18.52 10.45 -10.50
C PRO A 39 18.31 9.24 -11.39
N GLU A 40 19.38 8.54 -11.73
CA GLU A 40 19.34 7.27 -12.44
C GLU A 40 18.57 6.24 -11.63
N ILE A 41 17.69 5.49 -12.32
CA ILE A 41 16.92 4.39 -11.73
C ILE A 41 17.79 3.15 -11.66
N VAL A 42 17.85 2.53 -10.49
CA VAL A 42 18.58 1.28 -10.24
C VAL A 42 17.67 0.19 -9.68
N PRO A 43 17.90 -1.08 -10.04
CA PRO A 43 17.18 -2.21 -9.45
C PRO A 43 17.47 -2.35 -7.94
N SER A 44 16.53 -2.95 -7.22
CA SER A 44 16.77 -3.43 -5.85
C SER A 44 17.96 -4.41 -5.83
N GLY A 45 18.75 -4.39 -4.78
CA GLY A 45 19.98 -5.20 -4.66
C GLY A 45 21.22 -4.57 -5.30
N THR A 46 21.11 -3.41 -5.97
CA THR A 46 22.26 -2.70 -6.54
C THR A 46 23.16 -2.17 -5.44
N VAL A 47 24.48 -2.47 -5.54
CA VAL A 47 25.49 -1.80 -4.71
C VAL A 47 25.68 -0.39 -5.24
N VAL A 48 25.20 0.60 -4.50
CA VAL A 48 25.26 2.02 -4.89
C VAL A 48 26.54 2.71 -4.48
N GLY A 49 27.32 2.10 -3.63
CA GLY A 49 28.61 2.64 -3.18
C GLY A 49 29.11 1.94 -1.92
N THR A 50 30.04 2.61 -1.28
CA THR A 50 30.59 2.21 0.01
C THR A 50 30.31 3.33 1.04
N LEU A 51 30.16 2.98 2.30
CA LEU A 51 30.01 3.93 3.38
C LEU A 51 31.15 4.96 3.33
N GLN A 52 30.82 6.23 3.48
CA GLN A 52 31.82 7.30 3.35
C GLN A 52 32.89 7.20 4.45
N PRO A 53 34.18 7.46 4.14
CA PRO A 53 35.25 7.36 5.13
C PRO A 53 35.00 8.20 6.39
N SER A 54 34.43 9.39 6.24
CA SER A 54 34.07 10.26 7.39
C SER A 54 33.06 9.62 8.34
N ILE A 55 32.09 8.87 7.78
CA ILE A 55 31.10 8.13 8.58
C ILE A 55 31.76 6.92 9.27
N CYS A 56 32.63 6.21 8.55
CA CYS A 56 33.40 5.10 9.14
C CYS A 56 34.26 5.56 10.32
N GLU A 57 34.92 6.67 10.16
CA GLU A 57 35.79 7.28 11.20
C GLU A 57 34.93 7.73 12.40
N GLU A 58 33.83 8.42 12.17
CA GLU A 58 32.90 8.89 13.22
C GLU A 58 32.33 7.75 14.05
N LEU A 59 31.93 6.66 13.39
CA LEU A 59 31.30 5.51 14.03
C LEU A 59 32.27 4.42 14.49
N GLY A 60 33.55 4.51 14.10
CA GLY A 60 34.57 3.49 14.41
C GLY A 60 34.25 2.14 13.72
N VAL A 61 33.69 2.14 12.51
CA VAL A 61 33.34 0.94 11.76
C VAL A 61 34.16 0.79 10.48
N GLU A 62 34.31 -0.45 10.03
CA GLU A 62 34.93 -0.73 8.75
C GLU A 62 34.00 -0.33 7.56
N PRO A 63 34.61 -0.01 6.39
CA PRO A 63 33.83 0.32 5.19
C PRO A 63 32.86 -0.80 4.81
N ALA A 64 31.58 -0.48 4.73
CA ALA A 64 30.51 -1.41 4.32
C ALA A 64 29.91 -1.01 2.97
N LYS A 65 29.47 -2.00 2.19
CA LYS A 65 28.70 -1.75 0.97
C LYS A 65 27.34 -1.16 1.32
N VAL A 66 26.94 -0.13 0.58
CA VAL A 66 25.61 0.46 0.64
C VAL A 66 24.79 -0.13 -0.51
N ILE A 67 23.68 -0.78 -0.19
CA ILE A 67 22.85 -1.52 -1.16
C ILE A 67 21.48 -0.85 -1.23
N ALA A 68 21.00 -0.58 -2.46
CA ALA A 68 19.63 -0.16 -2.69
C ALA A 68 18.69 -1.35 -2.41
N ILE A 69 17.88 -1.26 -1.37
CA ILE A 69 16.86 -2.27 -1.04
C ILE A 69 15.56 -1.96 -1.80
N THR A 70 14.56 -2.83 -1.72
CA THR A 70 13.18 -2.52 -2.09
C THR A 70 12.68 -1.38 -1.20
N GLY A 71 12.81 -0.14 -1.69
CA GLY A 71 12.58 1.07 -0.87
C GLY A 71 11.11 1.30 -0.53
N HIS A 72 10.20 0.83 -1.39
CA HIS A 72 8.76 0.83 -1.09
C HIS A 72 8.45 -0.29 -0.09
N ASP A 73 7.92 0.06 1.08
CA ASP A 73 7.71 -0.87 2.20
C ASP A 73 6.76 -2.03 1.86
N THR A 74 5.71 -1.76 1.08
CA THR A 74 4.83 -2.82 0.55
C THR A 74 5.61 -3.83 -0.29
N GLN A 75 6.53 -3.37 -1.13
CA GLN A 75 7.33 -4.27 -1.97
C GLN A 75 8.30 -5.09 -1.12
N SER A 76 8.85 -4.52 -0.05
CA SER A 76 9.63 -5.28 0.93
C SER A 76 8.76 -6.34 1.64
N ALA A 77 7.51 -6.04 1.95
CA ALA A 77 6.57 -7.01 2.51
C ALA A 77 6.23 -8.12 1.52
N VAL A 78 6.01 -7.80 0.24
CA VAL A 78 5.72 -8.79 -0.81
C VAL A 78 6.89 -9.76 -0.98
N VAL A 79 8.13 -9.28 -0.98
CA VAL A 79 9.34 -10.14 -1.02
C VAL A 79 9.40 -11.12 0.15
N SER A 80 8.81 -10.79 1.28
CA SER A 80 8.78 -11.65 2.48
C SER A 80 7.68 -12.72 2.47
N VAL A 81 6.78 -12.72 1.47
CA VAL A 81 5.72 -13.73 1.36
C VAL A 81 6.33 -15.12 1.18
N PRO A 82 6.05 -16.09 2.05
CA PRO A 82 6.68 -17.41 2.04
C PRO A 82 6.06 -18.32 0.97
N THR A 83 6.16 -17.94 -0.30
CA THR A 83 5.67 -18.73 -1.44
C THR A 83 6.81 -19.06 -2.41
N GLN A 84 6.69 -20.20 -3.08
CA GLN A 84 7.54 -20.61 -4.21
C GLN A 84 6.75 -20.57 -5.53
N GLU A 85 5.47 -20.31 -5.46
CA GLU A 85 4.59 -20.26 -6.62
C GLU A 85 4.62 -18.88 -7.26
N LYS A 86 4.58 -18.83 -8.60
CA LYS A 86 4.49 -17.56 -9.33
C LYS A 86 3.07 -16.97 -9.31
N ASP A 87 2.06 -17.83 -9.28
CA ASP A 87 0.67 -17.45 -9.28
C ASP A 87 0.16 -17.36 -7.84
N PHE A 88 0.46 -16.27 -7.17
CA PHE A 88 -0.02 -16.00 -5.83
C PHE A 88 -0.72 -14.65 -5.74
N ILE A 89 -1.61 -14.54 -4.78
CA ILE A 89 -2.27 -13.29 -4.41
C ILE A 89 -1.86 -12.96 -2.99
N PHE A 90 -1.58 -11.69 -2.74
CA PHE A 90 -1.29 -11.20 -1.40
C PHE A 90 -2.26 -10.11 -0.97
N ILE A 91 -2.42 -9.96 0.34
CA ILE A 91 -3.05 -8.79 0.95
C ILE A 91 -2.10 -8.26 2.03
N SER A 92 -1.56 -7.07 1.82
CA SER A 92 -0.83 -6.35 2.86
C SER A 92 -1.82 -5.56 3.69
N CYS A 93 -2.18 -6.10 4.87
CA CYS A 93 -3.20 -5.53 5.75
C CYS A 93 -2.60 -4.53 6.73
N GLY A 94 -2.84 -3.25 6.48
CA GLY A 94 -2.49 -2.14 7.35
C GLY A 94 -3.64 -1.15 7.47
N THR A 95 -3.36 0.10 7.76
CA THR A 95 -4.33 1.21 7.68
C THR A 95 -5.00 1.22 6.31
N TRP A 96 -4.21 1.05 5.26
CA TRP A 96 -4.63 0.62 3.92
C TRP A 96 -4.47 -0.89 3.80
N SER A 97 -5.26 -1.51 2.94
CA SER A 97 -5.05 -2.89 2.50
C SER A 97 -4.67 -2.87 1.03
N LEU A 98 -3.52 -3.46 0.71
CA LEU A 98 -3.04 -3.57 -0.65
C LEU A 98 -3.23 -5.01 -1.12
N PHE A 99 -4.17 -5.18 -2.06
CA PHE A 99 -4.50 -6.47 -2.65
C PHE A 99 -3.85 -6.59 -4.02
N GLY A 100 -3.03 -7.61 -4.24
CA GLY A 100 -2.28 -7.69 -5.49
C GLY A 100 -1.61 -9.02 -5.78
N THR A 101 -0.86 -9.03 -6.88
CA THR A 101 -0.05 -10.14 -7.36
C THR A 101 1.20 -9.62 -8.07
N GLU A 102 2.22 -10.46 -8.21
CA GLU A 102 3.41 -10.16 -9.01
C GLU A 102 3.28 -10.70 -10.43
N LEU A 103 3.74 -9.91 -11.41
CA LEU A 103 3.71 -10.20 -12.84
C LEU A 103 5.07 -9.92 -13.47
N ASP A 104 5.35 -10.56 -14.60
CA ASP A 104 6.56 -10.30 -15.38
C ASP A 104 6.57 -8.92 -16.07
N GLY A 105 5.40 -8.28 -16.19
CA GLY A 105 5.27 -6.95 -16.80
C GLY A 105 3.91 -6.30 -16.51
N PRO A 106 3.77 -5.00 -16.83
CA PRO A 106 2.58 -4.22 -16.47
C PRO A 106 1.36 -4.59 -17.32
N ILE A 107 0.19 -4.60 -16.67
CA ILE A 107 -1.12 -4.67 -17.34
C ILE A 107 -1.68 -3.26 -17.44
N ILE A 108 -1.71 -2.72 -18.67
CA ILE A 108 -2.16 -1.37 -18.96
C ILE A 108 -3.30 -1.44 -19.97
N GLY A 109 -4.49 -0.97 -19.60
CA GLY A 109 -5.66 -0.99 -20.45
C GLY A 109 -6.90 -0.42 -19.75
N GLU A 110 -8.00 -0.35 -20.47
CA GLU A 110 -9.28 0.17 -19.96
C GLU A 110 -9.74 -0.60 -18.72
N LYS A 111 -9.65 -1.92 -18.74
CA LYS A 111 -10.07 -2.77 -17.63
C LYS A 111 -9.25 -2.53 -16.36
N SER A 112 -7.93 -2.31 -16.47
CA SER A 112 -7.11 -1.98 -15.28
C SER A 112 -7.47 -0.60 -14.73
N LEU A 113 -7.81 0.34 -15.59
CA LEU A 113 -8.30 1.67 -15.18
C LEU A 113 -9.66 1.56 -14.49
N GLU A 114 -10.60 0.83 -15.06
CA GLU A 114 -11.94 0.60 -14.48
C GLU A 114 -11.87 -0.08 -13.10
N CYS A 115 -10.97 -1.05 -12.95
CA CYS A 115 -10.74 -1.75 -11.68
C CYS A 115 -9.93 -0.92 -10.68
N ASN A 116 -9.41 0.24 -11.10
CA ASN A 116 -8.55 1.10 -10.28
C ASN A 116 -7.35 0.33 -9.70
N VAL A 117 -6.64 -0.42 -10.56
CA VAL A 117 -5.41 -1.13 -10.19
C VAL A 117 -4.19 -0.39 -10.70
N SER A 118 -3.12 -0.36 -9.91
CA SER A 118 -1.83 0.22 -10.26
C SER A 118 -0.81 -0.84 -10.65
N ASN A 119 0.20 -0.41 -11.42
CA ASN A 119 1.37 -1.20 -11.74
C ASN A 119 2.57 -0.59 -11.01
N GLU A 120 3.05 -1.26 -10.01
CA GLU A 120 4.20 -0.80 -9.21
C GLU A 120 5.43 -1.66 -9.49
N GLY A 121 6.61 -1.12 -9.24
CA GLY A 121 7.85 -1.88 -9.37
C GLY A 121 7.97 -2.91 -8.27
N GLY A 122 8.16 -4.17 -8.64
CA GLY A 122 8.46 -5.27 -7.73
C GLY A 122 9.95 -5.59 -7.66
N TYR A 123 10.33 -6.46 -6.73
CA TYR A 123 11.69 -6.98 -6.62
C TYR A 123 12.09 -7.77 -7.88
N GLY A 124 13.37 -7.71 -8.24
CA GLY A 124 13.86 -8.43 -9.42
C GLY A 124 13.34 -7.92 -10.76
N ASN A 125 12.95 -6.65 -10.82
CA ASN A 125 12.32 -6.03 -11.99
C ASN A 125 10.94 -6.60 -12.38
N THR A 126 10.23 -7.23 -11.47
CA THR A 126 8.84 -7.61 -11.65
C THR A 126 7.92 -6.38 -11.64
N THR A 127 6.67 -6.60 -11.91
CA THR A 127 5.61 -5.60 -11.74
C THR A 127 4.60 -6.14 -10.74
N THR A 128 4.34 -5.39 -9.71
CA THR A 128 3.26 -5.68 -8.77
C THR A 128 2.00 -4.99 -9.25
N LEU A 129 1.02 -5.78 -9.70
CA LEU A 129 -0.32 -5.29 -10.01
C LEU A 129 -1.12 -5.30 -8.72
N LEU A 130 -1.52 -4.14 -8.23
CA LEU A 130 -2.22 -4.05 -6.96
C LEU A 130 -3.35 -3.01 -6.96
N LYS A 131 -4.29 -3.22 -6.05
CA LYS A 131 -5.34 -2.27 -5.71
C LYS A 131 -5.15 -1.80 -4.27
N ASN A 132 -5.14 -0.49 -4.08
CA ASN A 132 -5.25 0.12 -2.75
C ASN A 132 -6.72 0.10 -2.33
N ILE A 133 -6.98 -0.44 -1.15
CA ILE A 133 -8.31 -0.55 -0.55
C ILE A 133 -8.24 0.12 0.82
N ILE A 134 -9.27 0.83 1.23
CA ILE A 134 -9.39 1.29 2.62
C ILE A 134 -9.45 0.06 3.53
N GLY A 135 -8.42 -0.11 4.36
CA GLY A 135 -8.25 -1.30 5.20
C GLY A 135 -8.70 -1.07 6.65
N LEU A 136 -7.80 -1.36 7.60
CA LEU A 136 -8.07 -1.24 9.03
C LEU A 136 -8.36 0.19 9.50
N TRP A 137 -8.22 1.18 8.62
CA TRP A 137 -8.62 2.56 8.91
C TRP A 137 -10.10 2.65 9.31
N LEU A 138 -10.99 1.87 8.67
CA LEU A 138 -12.41 1.85 9.04
C LEU A 138 -12.64 1.36 10.47
N ALA A 139 -11.92 0.31 10.89
CA ALA A 139 -11.95 -0.19 12.25
C ALA A 139 -11.37 0.83 13.24
N GLN A 140 -10.24 1.47 12.89
CA GLN A 140 -9.59 2.49 13.69
C GLN A 140 -10.49 3.73 13.86
N GLU A 141 -11.14 4.19 12.79
CA GLU A 141 -12.01 5.35 12.84
C GLU A 141 -13.34 5.04 13.55
N SER A 142 -13.85 3.82 13.44
CA SER A 142 -14.98 3.33 14.24
C SER A 142 -14.65 3.37 15.74
N ARG A 143 -13.47 2.87 16.13
CA ARG A 143 -12.99 2.96 17.50
C ARG A 143 -12.88 4.41 17.98
N ARG A 144 -12.33 5.31 17.16
CA ARG A 144 -12.25 6.74 17.50
C ARG A 144 -13.64 7.37 17.70
N GLN A 145 -14.64 6.94 16.92
CA GLN A 145 -16.01 7.39 17.09
C GLN A 145 -16.58 6.95 18.42
N TRP A 146 -16.43 5.70 18.82
CA TRP A 146 -16.89 5.22 20.13
C TRP A 146 -16.20 5.93 21.29
N ILE A 147 -14.92 6.24 21.19
CA ILE A 147 -14.20 7.06 22.19
C ILE A 147 -14.85 8.45 22.30
N ARG A 148 -15.19 9.11 21.17
CA ARG A 148 -15.91 10.40 21.19
C ARG A 148 -17.29 10.30 21.85
N GLU A 149 -17.90 9.15 21.81
CA GLU A 149 -19.18 8.83 22.45
C GLU A 149 -19.04 8.39 23.92
N GLY A 150 -17.82 8.40 24.45
CA GLY A 150 -17.54 8.03 25.84
C GLY A 150 -17.37 6.53 26.07
N GLN A 151 -17.20 5.75 24.99
CA GLN A 151 -17.01 4.30 25.05
C GLN A 151 -15.58 3.96 24.60
N GLU A 152 -14.73 3.64 25.53
CA GLU A 152 -13.34 3.31 25.25
C GLU A 152 -13.13 1.79 25.20
N TYR A 153 -12.68 1.29 24.07
CA TYR A 153 -12.34 -0.13 23.84
C TYR A 153 -10.91 -0.25 23.37
N SER A 154 -10.19 -1.23 23.89
CA SER A 154 -8.94 -1.71 23.29
C SER A 154 -9.22 -2.49 21.99
N PHE A 155 -8.22 -2.62 21.12
CA PHE A 155 -8.39 -3.45 19.92
C PHE A 155 -8.65 -4.92 20.25
N GLY A 156 -8.06 -5.46 21.34
CA GLY A 156 -8.34 -6.82 21.78
C GLY A 156 -9.79 -7.04 22.24
N GLU A 157 -10.42 -6.05 22.89
CA GLU A 157 -11.85 -6.12 23.24
C GLU A 157 -12.73 -6.08 22.00
N LEU A 158 -12.41 -5.22 21.04
CA LEU A 158 -13.13 -5.13 19.76
C LEU A 158 -13.02 -6.45 18.98
N GLU A 159 -11.84 -7.06 18.93
CA GLU A 159 -11.62 -8.37 18.32
C GLU A 159 -12.47 -9.46 19.00
N GLN A 160 -12.51 -9.50 20.34
CA GLN A 160 -13.34 -10.46 21.07
C GLN A 160 -14.84 -10.25 20.81
N MET A 161 -15.29 -9.00 20.61
CA MET A 161 -16.66 -8.71 20.24
C MET A 161 -16.96 -9.19 18.81
N ALA A 162 -16.04 -8.95 17.87
CA ALA A 162 -16.16 -9.42 16.49
C ALA A 162 -16.21 -10.97 16.42
N GLN A 163 -15.37 -11.67 17.17
CA GLN A 163 -15.36 -13.13 17.22
C GLN A 163 -16.66 -13.74 17.75
N LYS A 164 -17.46 -13.00 18.51
CA LYS A 164 -18.77 -13.45 19.02
C LYS A 164 -19.92 -13.13 18.06
N ALA A 165 -19.72 -12.25 17.11
CA ALA A 165 -20.70 -11.92 16.10
C ALA A 165 -20.74 -13.01 15.02
N GLU A 166 -21.87 -13.16 14.37
CA GLU A 166 -22.00 -14.06 13.23
C GLU A 166 -21.30 -13.44 12.01
N PRO A 167 -20.30 -14.12 11.41
CA PRO A 167 -19.49 -13.55 10.34
C PRO A 167 -20.27 -13.45 9.02
N PHE A 168 -19.84 -12.57 8.14
CA PHE A 168 -20.28 -12.45 6.74
C PHE A 168 -21.79 -12.14 6.57
N GLN A 169 -22.41 -11.45 7.54
CA GLN A 169 -23.82 -11.06 7.45
C GLN A 169 -24.04 -9.83 6.55
N SER A 170 -23.00 -9.00 6.40
CA SER A 170 -23.03 -7.79 5.58
C SER A 170 -21.67 -7.55 4.97
N PHE A 171 -21.67 -6.92 3.80
CA PHE A 171 -20.45 -6.53 3.09
C PHE A 171 -20.55 -5.07 2.68
N ILE A 172 -19.48 -4.33 2.90
CA ILE A 172 -19.37 -2.95 2.43
C ILE A 172 -18.38 -2.86 1.27
N ASP A 173 -18.57 -1.86 0.41
CA ASP A 173 -17.53 -1.43 -0.52
C ASP A 173 -16.67 -0.38 0.19
N PRO A 174 -15.45 -0.72 0.63
CA PRO A 174 -14.60 0.22 1.37
C PRO A 174 -14.17 1.43 0.53
N ASP A 175 -14.23 1.33 -0.80
CA ASP A 175 -13.90 2.42 -1.72
C ASP A 175 -15.10 3.34 -2.00
N ALA A 176 -16.27 3.05 -1.44
CA ALA A 176 -17.44 3.92 -1.59
C ALA A 176 -17.18 5.31 -0.98
N PRO A 177 -17.63 6.40 -1.66
CA PRO A 177 -17.33 7.77 -1.27
C PRO A 177 -17.71 8.12 0.18
N GLU A 178 -18.71 7.47 0.74
CA GLU A 178 -19.15 7.67 2.11
C GLU A 178 -18.12 7.23 3.16
N PHE A 179 -17.16 6.36 2.80
CA PHE A 179 -16.12 5.89 3.72
C PHE A 179 -14.84 6.71 3.69
N VAL A 180 -14.68 7.63 2.75
CA VAL A 180 -13.50 8.49 2.63
C VAL A 180 -13.38 9.52 3.77
N PRO A 181 -14.45 10.25 4.19
CA PRO A 181 -14.32 11.23 5.25
C PRO A 181 -14.18 10.59 6.63
N ALA A 182 -13.37 11.19 7.50
CA ALA A 182 -13.26 10.78 8.90
C ALA A 182 -14.58 11.01 9.67
N GLY A 183 -14.75 10.30 10.79
CA GLY A 183 -15.88 10.43 11.71
C GLY A 183 -17.12 9.63 11.32
N ASN A 184 -17.82 9.18 12.34
CA ASN A 184 -19.09 8.47 12.27
C ASN A 184 -19.15 7.25 11.30
N VAL A 185 -18.03 6.56 11.16
CA VAL A 185 -17.93 5.36 10.29
C VAL A 185 -18.95 4.28 10.68
N PRO A 186 -19.22 3.97 11.97
CA PRO A 186 -20.21 2.97 12.33
C PRO A 186 -21.60 3.24 11.75
N GLU A 187 -22.07 4.49 11.78
CA GLU A 187 -23.40 4.81 11.23
C GLU A 187 -23.39 4.79 9.70
N ARG A 188 -22.29 5.18 9.06
CA ARG A 188 -22.15 5.06 7.59
C ARG A 188 -22.20 3.61 7.14
N ILE A 189 -21.61 2.68 7.89
CA ILE A 189 -21.71 1.24 7.63
C ILE A 189 -23.17 0.79 7.71
N ARG A 190 -23.89 1.20 8.76
CA ARG A 190 -25.31 0.88 8.89
C ARG A 190 -26.15 1.46 7.75
N GLU A 191 -25.90 2.69 7.36
CA GLU A 191 -26.60 3.35 6.27
C GLU A 191 -26.31 2.70 4.93
N PHE A 192 -25.06 2.32 4.68
CA PHE A 192 -24.67 1.54 3.50
C PHE A 192 -25.46 0.22 3.45
N CYS A 193 -25.52 -0.53 4.55
CA CYS A 193 -26.27 -1.79 4.61
C CYS A 193 -27.78 -1.59 4.39
N ARG A 194 -28.40 -0.54 4.98
CA ARG A 194 -29.81 -0.20 4.72
C ARG A 194 -30.06 0.07 3.24
N ARG A 195 -29.22 0.91 2.64
CA ARG A 195 -29.36 1.31 1.23
C ARG A 195 -29.17 0.15 0.25
N THR A 196 -28.30 -0.79 0.60
CA THR A 196 -28.02 -1.97 -0.24
C THR A 196 -28.90 -3.18 0.10
N GLY A 197 -29.86 -3.04 1.02
CA GLY A 197 -30.79 -4.11 1.39
C GLY A 197 -30.14 -5.27 2.15
N GLN A 198 -29.04 -5.03 2.83
CA GLN A 198 -28.33 -6.03 3.62
C GLN A 198 -28.78 -5.98 5.09
N LYS A 199 -28.42 -7.01 5.86
CA LYS A 199 -28.57 -6.98 7.33
C LYS A 199 -27.81 -5.78 7.87
N VAL A 200 -28.47 -4.96 8.69
CA VAL A 200 -27.86 -3.79 9.33
C VAL A 200 -27.16 -4.25 10.60
N PRO A 201 -25.85 -4.00 10.78
CA PRO A 201 -25.16 -4.35 12.01
C PRO A 201 -25.68 -3.51 13.20
N GLU A 202 -26.10 -4.19 14.26
CA GLU A 202 -26.65 -3.56 15.47
C GLU A 202 -25.59 -3.35 16.54
N THR A 203 -24.71 -4.33 16.73
CA THR A 203 -23.69 -4.32 17.77
C THR A 203 -22.32 -3.86 17.25
N ILE A 204 -21.44 -3.50 18.18
CA ILE A 204 -20.03 -3.17 17.87
C ILE A 204 -19.33 -4.35 17.20
N GLY A 205 -19.57 -5.59 17.70
CA GLY A 205 -18.96 -6.78 17.14
C GLY A 205 -19.39 -7.09 15.71
N GLU A 206 -20.64 -6.76 15.34
CA GLU A 206 -21.12 -6.92 13.96
C GLU A 206 -20.56 -5.85 12.99
N ILE A 207 -20.09 -4.71 13.52
CA ILE A 207 -19.43 -3.66 12.72
C ILE A 207 -17.97 -4.03 12.47
N MET A 208 -17.31 -4.67 13.45
CA MET A 208 -15.90 -5.06 13.41
C MET A 208 -15.67 -6.34 12.62
#